data_18e844af76b82da9a05fe720ad470998
#
_entry.id   18e844af76b82da9a05fe720ad470998
#
_cell.length_a   1.000
_cell.length_b   1.000
_cell.length_c   1.000
_cell.angle_alpha   90.00
_cell.angle_beta   90.00
_cell.angle_gamma   90.00
#
_symmetry.space_group_name_H-M   'P 1'
#
loop_
_entity.id
_entity.type
_entity.pdbx_description
1 polymer ?
#
loop_
_entity_poly.entity_id
_entity_poly.type
_entity_poly.pdbx_seq_one_letter_code
_entity_poly.pdbx_strand_id
1 'polypeptide(L)'
;MVADCTEGLKDCDRELIEMFRQKEMPWLLVWNKCDLKPEHPEAKENEIYVSATEKIEIEALKEKIAAIGKTEENKLMLVGDLMHPGDMAVLVIPIDKAAPKGRLILPQQQVIRDILEAEGAAVCVKEYELRETLEKFKEPPAIVITDSQVFAKVSADVPETIPLTSFSILMARHKGLLDTAVRGIAAVEDLKDGDTVLIAEGCTHHRQCDDIGSVKIPRWLKNYTGKKLNIELCSGREFPEDLSKYALIIHCGGCMMNEREVRYRMKCAVDQDVPIT
;
A
#
# COMPACT_ATOMS: atom_id res chain seq x y z
N MET A 1 -3.81 22.40 -4.02
CA MET A 1 -2.98 23.47 -3.42
C MET A 1 -3.75 24.77 -3.53
N VAL A 2 -3.71 25.64 -2.50
CA VAL A 2 -4.39 26.94 -2.51
C VAL A 2 -3.35 28.04 -2.36
N ALA A 3 -3.39 29.02 -3.26
CA ALA A 3 -2.52 30.19 -3.25
C ALA A 3 -3.36 31.49 -3.21
N ASP A 4 -2.79 32.56 -2.67
CA ASP A 4 -3.39 33.88 -2.69
C ASP A 4 -3.09 34.56 -4.04
N CYS A 5 -4.11 34.93 -4.80
CA CYS A 5 -3.93 35.51 -6.13
C CYS A 5 -3.28 36.91 -6.09
N THR A 6 -3.30 37.59 -4.94
CA THR A 6 -2.68 38.90 -4.76
C THR A 6 -1.15 38.81 -4.53
N GLU A 7 -0.69 37.71 -3.91
CA GLU A 7 0.74 37.47 -3.59
C GLU A 7 1.48 36.67 -4.69
N GLY A 8 0.76 35.83 -5.44
CA GLY A 8 1.34 34.92 -6.41
C GLY A 8 1.98 33.68 -5.77
N LEU A 9 2.69 32.89 -6.58
CA LEU A 9 3.38 31.66 -6.09
C LEU A 9 4.71 32.02 -5.44
N LYS A 10 4.94 31.46 -4.26
CA LYS A 10 6.22 31.47 -3.54
C LYS A 10 7.13 30.33 -4.04
N ASP A 11 8.40 30.34 -3.67
CA ASP A 11 9.33 29.29 -4.09
C ASP A 11 8.91 27.90 -3.57
N CYS A 12 8.47 27.82 -2.31
CA CYS A 12 7.93 26.57 -1.73
C CYS A 12 6.72 26.03 -2.51
N ASP A 13 5.87 26.91 -3.07
CA ASP A 13 4.72 26.48 -3.88
C ASP A 13 5.18 25.88 -5.20
N ARG A 14 6.23 26.45 -5.81
CA ARG A 14 6.82 25.95 -7.05
C ARG A 14 7.49 24.59 -6.84
N GLU A 15 8.23 24.42 -5.74
CA GLU A 15 8.82 23.13 -5.34
C GLU A 15 7.74 22.07 -5.13
N LEU A 16 6.63 22.43 -4.49
CA LEU A 16 5.50 21.51 -4.26
C LEU A 16 4.84 21.09 -5.59
N ILE A 17 4.64 22.03 -6.54
CA ILE A 17 4.11 21.71 -7.86
C ILE A 17 5.05 20.77 -8.61
N GLU A 18 6.36 21.01 -8.53
CA GLU A 18 7.35 20.16 -9.18
C GLU A 18 7.35 18.75 -8.58
N MET A 19 7.24 18.63 -7.27
CA MET A 19 7.07 17.34 -6.59
C MET A 19 5.80 16.61 -7.06
N PHE A 20 4.67 17.31 -7.25
CA PHE A 20 3.44 16.69 -7.79
C PHE A 20 3.65 16.14 -9.20
N ARG A 21 4.41 16.87 -10.05
CA ARG A 21 4.74 16.43 -11.40
C ARG A 21 5.64 15.19 -11.40
N GLN A 22 6.71 15.21 -10.60
CA GLN A 22 7.64 14.08 -10.47
C GLN A 22 6.96 12.81 -9.95
N LYS A 23 6.02 12.97 -9.02
CA LYS A 23 5.23 11.86 -8.47
C LYS A 23 3.99 11.50 -9.30
N GLU A 24 3.81 12.12 -10.46
CA GLU A 24 2.62 11.94 -11.32
C GLU A 24 1.30 12.07 -10.55
N MET A 25 1.28 12.97 -9.56
CA MET A 25 0.09 13.20 -8.75
C MET A 25 -0.86 14.16 -9.46
N PRO A 26 -2.17 13.85 -9.58
CA PRO A 26 -3.15 14.83 -10.02
C PRO A 26 -3.17 16.00 -9.03
N TRP A 27 -3.13 17.20 -9.54
CA TRP A 27 -3.13 18.41 -8.72
C TRP A 27 -3.96 19.53 -9.35
N LEU A 28 -4.46 20.42 -8.49
CA LEU A 28 -5.19 21.62 -8.87
C LEU A 28 -4.64 22.80 -8.08
N LEU A 29 -4.28 23.87 -8.79
CA LEU A 29 -3.93 25.15 -8.19
C LEU A 29 -5.17 26.02 -8.09
N VAL A 30 -5.53 26.36 -6.88
CA VAL A 30 -6.68 27.21 -6.55
C VAL A 30 -6.16 28.59 -6.18
N TRP A 31 -6.39 29.56 -7.04
CA TRP A 31 -6.10 30.97 -6.80
C TRP A 31 -7.24 31.60 -6.01
N ASN A 32 -7.10 31.71 -4.70
CA ASN A 32 -8.13 32.31 -3.84
C ASN A 32 -8.00 33.83 -3.77
N LYS A 33 -9.05 34.50 -3.35
CA LYS A 33 -9.19 35.96 -3.24
C LYS A 33 -9.17 36.69 -4.58
N CYS A 34 -9.75 36.07 -5.63
CA CYS A 34 -9.82 36.69 -6.95
C CYS A 34 -10.67 37.97 -6.96
N ASP A 35 -11.55 38.15 -5.98
CA ASP A 35 -12.32 39.40 -5.73
C ASP A 35 -11.40 40.62 -5.50
N LEU A 36 -10.23 40.40 -4.91
CA LEU A 36 -9.25 41.48 -4.65
C LEU A 36 -8.37 41.78 -5.88
N LYS A 37 -8.38 40.92 -6.91
CA LYS A 37 -7.65 41.07 -8.14
C LYS A 37 -8.49 40.66 -9.35
N PRO A 38 -9.46 41.51 -9.77
CA PRO A 38 -10.38 41.16 -10.85
C PRO A 38 -9.70 40.93 -12.22
N GLU A 39 -8.60 41.59 -12.47
CA GLU A 39 -7.78 41.37 -13.66
C GLU A 39 -6.74 40.28 -13.40
N HIS A 40 -7.07 39.07 -13.76
CA HIS A 40 -6.18 37.91 -13.71
C HIS A 40 -6.13 37.20 -15.06
N PRO A 41 -5.02 36.47 -15.39
CA PRO A 41 -4.91 35.72 -16.63
C PRO A 41 -5.93 34.61 -16.68
N GLU A 42 -6.21 34.08 -17.88
CA GLU A 42 -7.04 32.89 -18.04
C GLU A 42 -6.46 31.72 -17.26
N ALA A 43 -7.33 30.99 -16.55
CA ALA A 43 -6.92 29.80 -15.80
C ALA A 43 -6.48 28.69 -16.74
N LYS A 44 -5.32 28.09 -16.46
CA LYS A 44 -4.86 26.89 -17.17
C LYS A 44 -5.70 25.68 -16.78
N GLU A 45 -5.49 24.57 -17.46
CA GLU A 45 -6.25 23.33 -17.22
C GLU A 45 -6.27 22.92 -15.74
N ASN A 46 -5.12 23.00 -15.07
CA ASN A 46 -4.94 22.65 -13.66
C ASN A 46 -5.05 23.85 -12.71
N GLU A 47 -5.72 24.90 -13.12
CA GLU A 47 -5.87 26.14 -12.34
C GLU A 47 -7.33 26.55 -12.26
N ILE A 48 -7.70 27.23 -11.17
CA ILE A 48 -9.00 27.88 -11.02
C ILE A 48 -8.87 29.10 -10.11
N TYR A 49 -9.53 30.20 -10.48
CA TYR A 49 -9.65 31.40 -9.66
C TYR A 49 -10.96 31.38 -8.89
N VAL A 50 -10.87 31.59 -7.58
CA VAL A 50 -12.03 31.57 -6.69
C VAL A 50 -12.00 32.72 -5.68
N SER A 51 -13.13 33.07 -5.13
CA SER A 51 -13.23 33.80 -3.88
C SER A 51 -14.06 33.02 -2.88
N ALA A 52 -13.42 32.58 -1.81
CA ALA A 52 -14.11 31.89 -0.71
C ALA A 52 -15.08 32.82 0.02
N THR A 53 -14.74 34.11 0.13
CA THR A 53 -15.56 35.14 0.81
C THR A 53 -16.78 35.49 -0.01
N GLU A 54 -16.59 35.82 -1.28
CA GLU A 54 -17.69 36.20 -2.19
C GLU A 54 -18.37 35.02 -2.86
N LYS A 55 -17.91 33.76 -2.56
CA LYS A 55 -18.41 32.50 -3.14
C LYS A 55 -18.32 32.43 -4.68
N ILE A 56 -17.32 33.12 -5.27
CA ILE A 56 -17.08 33.12 -6.71
C ILE A 56 -16.43 31.78 -7.11
N GLU A 57 -16.95 31.12 -8.15
CA GLU A 57 -16.44 29.88 -8.77
C GLU A 57 -16.29 28.69 -7.80
N ILE A 58 -16.99 28.67 -6.65
CA ILE A 58 -16.90 27.57 -5.67
C ILE A 58 -17.52 26.29 -6.21
N GLU A 59 -18.62 26.35 -6.95
CA GLU A 59 -19.22 25.14 -7.55
C GLU A 59 -18.33 24.57 -8.65
N ALA A 60 -17.76 25.39 -9.51
CA ALA A 60 -16.78 24.94 -10.52
C ALA A 60 -15.52 24.33 -9.88
N LEU A 61 -15.07 24.86 -8.73
CA LEU A 61 -14.00 24.23 -7.94
C LEU A 61 -14.38 22.83 -7.48
N LYS A 62 -15.58 22.63 -6.95
CA LYS A 62 -16.06 21.32 -6.52
C LYS A 62 -16.13 20.32 -7.69
N GLU A 63 -16.59 20.76 -8.85
CA GLU A 63 -16.65 19.93 -10.06
C GLU A 63 -15.24 19.53 -10.53
N LYS A 64 -14.27 20.48 -10.56
CA LYS A 64 -12.87 20.16 -10.89
C LYS A 64 -12.24 19.18 -9.90
N ILE A 65 -12.48 19.33 -8.60
CA ILE A 65 -12.01 18.38 -7.58
C ILE A 65 -12.63 17.00 -7.81
N ALA A 66 -13.93 16.93 -8.08
CA ALA A 66 -14.61 15.66 -8.36
C ALA A 66 -14.07 14.99 -9.64
N ALA A 67 -13.77 15.76 -10.68
CA ALA A 67 -13.19 15.25 -11.92
C ALA A 67 -11.78 14.66 -11.69
N ILE A 68 -10.95 15.31 -10.86
CA ILE A 68 -9.62 14.79 -10.48
C ILE A 68 -9.76 13.47 -9.69
N GLY A 69 -10.78 13.35 -8.83
CA GLY A 69 -11.03 12.13 -8.04
C GLY A 69 -11.54 10.95 -8.87
N LYS A 70 -12.18 11.19 -10.01
CA LYS A 70 -12.75 10.12 -10.87
C LYS A 70 -11.72 9.32 -11.67
N THR A 71 -10.46 9.72 -11.70
CA THR A 71 -9.40 9.04 -12.47
C THR A 71 -8.96 7.69 -11.85
N GLU A 72 -9.59 7.23 -10.76
CA GLU A 72 -9.19 6.01 -10.04
C GLU A 72 -10.26 4.89 -10.06
N GLU A 73 -11.15 4.83 -11.04
CA GLU A 73 -12.24 3.83 -11.07
C GLU A 73 -11.82 2.38 -11.42
N ASN A 74 -10.54 2.11 -11.64
CA ASN A 74 -10.03 0.73 -11.81
C ASN A 74 -9.24 0.25 -10.59
N LYS A 75 -9.76 0.45 -9.38
CA LYS A 75 -9.15 -0.19 -8.21
C LYS A 75 -9.42 -1.69 -8.27
N LEU A 76 -8.35 -2.47 -8.34
CA LEU A 76 -8.44 -3.90 -8.08
C LEU A 76 -9.11 -4.10 -6.71
N MET A 77 -10.11 -4.94 -6.64
CA MET A 77 -10.70 -5.37 -5.37
C MET A 77 -9.61 -6.03 -4.52
N LEU A 78 -9.79 -6.09 -3.21
CA LEU A 78 -8.84 -6.80 -2.35
C LEU A 78 -8.94 -8.30 -2.58
N VAL A 79 -10.14 -8.85 -2.47
CA VAL A 79 -10.42 -10.28 -2.57
C VAL A 79 -11.77 -10.58 -3.24
N GLY A 80 -12.66 -9.60 -3.33
CA GLY A 80 -14.03 -9.81 -3.82
C GLY A 80 -14.10 -10.36 -5.24
N ASP A 81 -13.17 -10.01 -6.11
CA ASP A 81 -13.05 -10.54 -7.48
C ASP A 81 -12.45 -11.96 -7.56
N LEU A 82 -11.99 -12.51 -6.43
CA LEU A 82 -11.52 -13.89 -6.29
C LEU A 82 -12.61 -14.82 -5.72
N MET A 83 -13.81 -14.32 -5.52
CA MET A 83 -14.93 -15.01 -4.90
C MET A 83 -16.20 -14.87 -5.74
N HIS A 84 -17.13 -15.79 -5.55
CA HIS A 84 -18.49 -15.70 -6.09
C HIS A 84 -19.49 -15.33 -5.00
N PRO A 85 -20.64 -14.74 -5.34
CA PRO A 85 -21.71 -14.51 -4.39
C PRO A 85 -22.09 -15.80 -3.64
N GLY A 86 -22.18 -15.71 -2.32
CA GLY A 86 -22.47 -16.84 -1.44
C GLY A 86 -21.26 -17.64 -0.99
N ASP A 87 -20.08 -17.41 -1.53
CA ASP A 87 -18.83 -18.06 -1.08
C ASP A 87 -18.46 -17.67 0.36
N MET A 88 -17.73 -18.56 1.03
CA MET A 88 -17.17 -18.30 2.34
C MET A 88 -15.65 -18.14 2.27
N ALA A 89 -15.14 -17.11 2.95
CA ALA A 89 -13.71 -16.92 3.21
C ALA A 89 -13.41 -17.16 4.70
N VAL A 90 -12.29 -17.81 5.00
CA VAL A 90 -11.80 -17.96 6.38
C VAL A 90 -10.62 -17.01 6.60
N LEU A 91 -10.77 -16.12 7.59
CA LEU A 91 -9.76 -15.16 7.97
C LEU A 91 -9.09 -15.61 9.27
N VAL A 92 -7.80 -15.93 9.18
CA VAL A 92 -7.00 -16.34 10.34
C VAL A 92 -6.30 -15.12 10.92
N ILE A 93 -6.79 -14.69 12.08
CA ILE A 93 -6.37 -13.43 12.71
C ILE A 93 -5.75 -13.74 14.07
N PRO A 94 -4.42 -13.70 14.20
CA PRO A 94 -3.77 -13.89 15.49
C PRO A 94 -4.13 -12.74 16.45
N ILE A 95 -4.30 -13.07 17.72
CA ILE A 95 -4.44 -12.06 18.76
C ILE A 95 -3.06 -11.61 19.23
N ASP A 96 -2.55 -10.60 18.57
CA ASP A 96 -1.26 -10.01 18.88
C ASP A 96 -1.36 -8.99 20.04
N LYS A 97 -0.33 -8.97 20.90
CA LYS A 97 -0.21 -7.99 21.98
C LYS A 97 0.03 -6.56 21.47
N ALA A 98 0.55 -6.42 20.24
CA ALA A 98 0.77 -5.13 19.57
C ALA A 98 -0.50 -4.57 18.92
N ALA A 99 -1.49 -5.40 18.64
CA ALA A 99 -2.76 -4.94 18.07
C ALA A 99 -3.55 -4.12 19.12
N PRO A 100 -4.25 -3.06 18.68
CA PRO A 100 -5.11 -2.29 19.59
C PRO A 100 -6.16 -3.22 20.22
N LYS A 101 -6.25 -3.21 21.56
CA LYS A 101 -7.26 -4.02 22.26
C LYS A 101 -8.67 -3.73 21.76
N GLY A 102 -9.43 -4.78 21.48
CA GLY A 102 -10.82 -4.69 21.05
C GLY A 102 -11.04 -4.21 19.60
N ARG A 103 -9.99 -4.20 18.76
CA ARG A 103 -10.09 -3.78 17.35
C ARG A 103 -9.37 -4.75 16.44
N LEU A 104 -9.92 -4.92 15.24
CA LEU A 104 -9.20 -5.44 14.09
C LEU A 104 -8.32 -4.32 13.50
N ILE A 105 -7.18 -4.66 12.92
CA ILE A 105 -6.35 -3.70 12.19
C ILE A 105 -6.97 -3.37 10.83
N LEU A 106 -6.61 -2.24 10.27
CA LEU A 106 -7.20 -1.72 9.03
C LEU A 106 -7.23 -2.73 7.86
N PRO A 107 -6.16 -3.46 7.53
CA PRO A 107 -6.20 -4.46 6.46
C PRO A 107 -7.25 -5.55 6.66
N GLN A 108 -7.41 -6.03 7.89
CA GLN A 108 -8.41 -7.04 8.24
C GLN A 108 -9.82 -6.50 8.04
N GLN A 109 -10.09 -5.27 8.51
CA GLN A 109 -11.39 -4.61 8.34
C GLN A 109 -11.73 -4.38 6.85
N GLN A 110 -10.75 -3.96 6.05
CA GLN A 110 -10.94 -3.73 4.62
C GLN A 110 -11.24 -5.02 3.87
N VAL A 111 -10.54 -6.12 4.16
CA VAL A 111 -10.80 -7.42 3.55
C VAL A 111 -12.19 -7.95 3.93
N ILE A 112 -12.59 -7.85 5.21
CA ILE A 112 -13.94 -8.23 5.63
C ILE A 112 -14.99 -7.42 4.88
N ARG A 113 -14.79 -6.12 4.75
CA ARG A 113 -15.71 -5.23 4.03
C ARG A 113 -15.82 -5.62 2.56
N ASP A 114 -14.70 -5.89 1.90
CA ASP A 114 -14.64 -6.27 0.48
C ASP A 114 -15.36 -7.63 0.24
N ILE A 115 -15.20 -8.61 1.14
CA ILE A 115 -15.93 -9.87 1.09
C ILE A 115 -17.45 -9.64 1.16
N LEU A 116 -17.90 -8.79 2.08
CA LEU A 116 -19.32 -8.48 2.24
C LEU A 116 -19.90 -7.73 1.03
N GLU A 117 -19.14 -6.83 0.43
CA GLU A 117 -19.51 -6.11 -0.80
C GLU A 117 -19.58 -7.04 -2.02
N ALA A 118 -18.81 -8.13 -2.01
CA ALA A 118 -18.88 -9.20 -3.01
C ALA A 118 -19.98 -10.26 -2.73
N GLU A 119 -20.91 -9.98 -1.80
CA GLU A 119 -21.98 -10.88 -1.39
C GLU A 119 -21.47 -12.21 -0.79
N GLY A 120 -20.24 -12.24 -0.28
CA GLY A 120 -19.62 -13.36 0.40
C GLY A 120 -19.81 -13.34 1.92
N ALA A 121 -19.37 -14.39 2.59
CA ALA A 121 -19.34 -14.49 4.03
C ALA A 121 -17.90 -14.65 4.57
N ALA A 122 -17.59 -13.95 5.67
CA ALA A 122 -16.29 -14.02 6.33
C ALA A 122 -16.38 -14.72 7.67
N VAL A 123 -15.59 -15.78 7.86
CA VAL A 123 -15.44 -16.49 9.14
C VAL A 123 -14.07 -16.16 9.72
N CYS A 124 -14.04 -15.49 10.86
CA CYS A 124 -12.81 -15.09 11.53
C CYS A 124 -12.45 -16.07 12.64
N VAL A 125 -11.24 -16.59 12.62
CA VAL A 125 -10.72 -17.56 13.60
C VAL A 125 -9.29 -17.21 14.00
N LYS A 126 -8.83 -17.75 15.13
CA LYS A 126 -7.41 -17.73 15.47
C LYS A 126 -6.68 -18.91 14.81
N GLU A 127 -5.38 -18.81 14.75
CA GLU A 127 -4.51 -19.81 14.13
C GLU A 127 -4.62 -21.22 14.76
N TYR A 128 -5.07 -21.32 16.00
CA TYR A 128 -5.26 -22.62 16.68
C TYR A 128 -6.61 -23.25 16.43
N GLU A 129 -7.58 -22.47 15.94
CA GLU A 129 -8.97 -22.89 15.73
C GLU A 129 -9.22 -23.26 14.26
N LEU A 130 -8.24 -23.01 13.37
CA LEU A 130 -8.41 -23.14 11.92
C LEU A 130 -8.80 -24.56 11.51
N ARG A 131 -8.01 -25.56 11.90
CA ARG A 131 -8.25 -26.97 11.51
C ARG A 131 -9.65 -27.44 11.88
N GLU A 132 -10.04 -27.26 13.14
CA GLU A 132 -11.37 -27.63 13.63
C GLU A 132 -12.48 -26.84 12.90
N THR A 133 -12.22 -25.61 12.52
CA THR A 133 -13.17 -24.78 11.77
C THR A 133 -13.33 -25.30 10.34
N LEU A 134 -12.24 -25.66 9.65
CA LEU A 134 -12.30 -26.23 8.31
C LEU A 134 -13.07 -27.56 8.27
N GLU A 135 -12.93 -28.40 9.31
CA GLU A 135 -13.65 -29.66 9.44
C GLU A 135 -15.19 -29.50 9.63
N LYS A 136 -15.63 -28.32 10.10
CA LYS A 136 -17.06 -28.03 10.30
C LYS A 136 -17.76 -27.56 9.02
N PHE A 137 -17.02 -27.19 8.00
CA PHE A 137 -17.60 -26.75 6.73
C PHE A 137 -18.10 -27.99 5.93
N LYS A 138 -19.29 -27.85 5.36
CA LYS A 138 -19.81 -28.85 4.42
C LYS A 138 -19.12 -28.82 3.07
N GLU A 139 -18.76 -27.63 2.65
CA GLU A 139 -18.02 -27.32 1.43
C GLU A 139 -16.78 -26.52 1.79
N PRO A 140 -15.64 -26.76 1.14
CA PRO A 140 -14.43 -26.02 1.46
C PRO A 140 -14.63 -24.51 1.22
N PRO A 141 -14.02 -23.64 2.03
CA PRO A 141 -14.07 -22.21 1.78
C PRO A 141 -13.38 -21.87 0.46
N ALA A 142 -13.82 -20.79 -0.20
CA ALA A 142 -13.23 -20.31 -1.45
C ALA A 142 -11.77 -19.88 -1.27
N ILE A 143 -11.45 -19.35 -0.09
CA ILE A 143 -10.09 -18.87 0.21
C ILE A 143 -9.84 -18.80 1.72
N VAL A 144 -8.60 -19.07 2.13
CA VAL A 144 -8.09 -18.80 3.49
C VAL A 144 -7.14 -17.59 3.43
N ILE A 145 -7.35 -16.61 4.30
CA ILE A 145 -6.57 -15.37 4.35
C ILE A 145 -5.96 -15.27 5.74
N THR A 146 -4.63 -15.13 5.83
CA THR A 146 -3.95 -15.13 7.12
C THR A 146 -3.05 -13.90 7.31
N ASP A 147 -2.62 -13.68 8.54
CA ASP A 147 -1.55 -12.74 8.85
C ASP A 147 -0.18 -13.36 8.50
N SER A 148 0.74 -12.55 7.99
CA SER A 148 2.09 -12.99 7.61
C SER A 148 2.88 -13.58 8.79
N GLN A 149 2.58 -13.18 10.03
CA GLN A 149 3.27 -13.67 11.23
C GLN A 149 3.01 -15.16 11.49
N VAL A 150 1.83 -15.66 11.11
CA VAL A 150 1.41 -17.06 11.34
C VAL A 150 1.28 -17.86 10.06
N PHE A 151 1.72 -17.29 8.91
CA PHE A 151 1.56 -17.89 7.59
C PHE A 151 2.08 -19.34 7.52
N ALA A 152 3.30 -19.60 8.00
CA ALA A 152 3.91 -20.92 7.96
C ALA A 152 3.08 -21.97 8.74
N LYS A 153 2.50 -21.58 9.89
CA LYS A 153 1.64 -22.47 10.68
C LYS A 153 0.32 -22.73 9.95
N VAL A 154 -0.30 -21.68 9.44
CA VAL A 154 -1.58 -21.78 8.71
C VAL A 154 -1.41 -22.60 7.44
N SER A 155 -0.32 -22.43 6.70
CA SER A 155 0.00 -23.21 5.50
C SER A 155 0.14 -24.71 5.78
N ALA A 156 0.57 -25.10 6.97
CA ALA A 156 0.65 -26.51 7.36
C ALA A 156 -0.73 -27.13 7.70
N ASP A 157 -1.71 -26.29 8.04
CA ASP A 157 -3.06 -26.74 8.42
C ASP A 157 -4.08 -26.64 7.27
N VAL A 158 -3.80 -25.86 6.22
CA VAL A 158 -4.69 -25.66 5.07
C VAL A 158 -4.41 -26.72 4.01
N PRO A 159 -5.43 -27.50 3.56
CA PRO A 159 -5.27 -28.41 2.42
C PRO A 159 -4.85 -27.68 1.15
N GLU A 160 -4.00 -28.30 0.31
CA GLU A 160 -3.52 -27.74 -0.96
C GLU A 160 -4.64 -27.39 -1.95
N THR A 161 -5.81 -27.98 -1.79
CA THR A 161 -6.99 -27.70 -2.62
C THR A 161 -7.68 -26.39 -2.29
N ILE A 162 -7.34 -25.75 -1.16
CA ILE A 162 -7.93 -24.49 -0.72
C ILE A 162 -6.91 -23.37 -0.97
N PRO A 163 -7.25 -22.35 -1.76
CA PRO A 163 -6.38 -21.18 -1.97
C PRO A 163 -6.02 -20.51 -0.64
N LEU A 164 -4.73 -20.23 -0.45
CA LEU A 164 -4.18 -19.56 0.73
C LEU A 164 -3.45 -18.29 0.34
N THR A 165 -3.73 -17.20 1.03
CA THR A 165 -3.03 -15.93 0.86
C THR A 165 -2.86 -15.20 2.20
N SER A 166 -2.26 -14.01 2.18
CA SER A 166 -2.15 -13.16 3.37
C SER A 166 -2.75 -11.77 3.13
N PHE A 167 -3.12 -11.10 4.22
CA PHE A 167 -3.58 -9.71 4.16
C PHE A 167 -2.56 -8.80 3.47
N SER A 168 -1.26 -9.00 3.70
CA SER A 168 -0.20 -8.20 3.07
C SER A 168 -0.10 -8.45 1.57
N ILE A 169 -0.27 -9.69 1.09
CA ILE A 169 -0.29 -10.03 -0.34
C ILE A 169 -1.51 -9.39 -1.02
N LEU A 170 -2.70 -9.47 -0.41
CA LEU A 170 -3.90 -8.81 -0.92
C LEU A 170 -3.74 -7.29 -1.00
N MET A 171 -3.11 -6.68 0.00
CA MET A 171 -2.81 -5.24 -0.02
C MET A 171 -1.80 -4.87 -1.11
N ALA A 172 -0.76 -5.69 -1.30
CA ALA A 172 0.21 -5.51 -2.38
C ALA A 172 -0.46 -5.61 -3.76
N ARG A 173 -1.36 -6.58 -3.94
CA ARG A 173 -2.17 -6.75 -5.15
C ARG A 173 -3.05 -5.51 -5.41
N HIS A 174 -3.84 -5.10 -4.43
CA HIS A 174 -4.74 -3.96 -4.50
C HIS A 174 -4.02 -2.65 -4.88
N LYS A 175 -2.79 -2.47 -4.42
CA LYS A 175 -1.96 -1.28 -4.70
C LYS A 175 -1.09 -1.40 -5.95
N GLY A 176 -1.21 -2.51 -6.70
CA GLY A 176 -0.45 -2.74 -7.93
C GLY A 176 1.02 -3.07 -7.73
N LEU A 177 1.43 -3.45 -6.51
CA LEU A 177 2.80 -3.85 -6.18
C LEU A 177 3.09 -5.33 -6.53
N LEU A 178 2.09 -6.22 -6.44
CA LEU A 178 2.30 -7.66 -6.40
C LEU A 178 3.07 -8.21 -7.61
N ASP A 179 2.72 -7.79 -8.83
CA ASP A 179 3.37 -8.29 -10.05
C ASP A 179 4.85 -7.90 -10.10
N THR A 180 5.19 -6.69 -9.65
CA THR A 180 6.57 -6.23 -9.57
C THR A 180 7.33 -7.00 -8.49
N ALA A 181 6.71 -7.22 -7.33
CA ALA A 181 7.30 -7.98 -6.24
C ALA A 181 7.56 -9.45 -6.62
N VAL A 182 6.63 -10.09 -7.31
CA VAL A 182 6.79 -11.48 -7.81
C VAL A 182 7.94 -11.58 -8.81
N ARG A 183 8.11 -10.60 -9.68
CA ARG A 183 9.26 -10.56 -10.60
C ARG A 183 10.57 -10.29 -9.88
N GLY A 184 10.55 -9.39 -8.91
CA GLY A 184 11.73 -8.99 -8.15
C GLY A 184 12.31 -10.08 -7.25
N ILE A 185 11.50 -11.06 -6.80
CA ILE A 185 11.95 -12.11 -5.88
C ILE A 185 13.07 -12.98 -6.49
N ALA A 186 13.11 -13.12 -7.82
CA ALA A 186 14.15 -13.89 -8.50
C ALA A 186 15.56 -13.33 -8.22
N ALA A 187 15.71 -12.03 -7.97
CA ALA A 187 17.00 -11.41 -7.67
C ALA A 187 17.62 -11.89 -6.35
N VAL A 188 16.87 -12.56 -5.48
CA VAL A 188 17.42 -13.20 -4.27
C VAL A 188 18.46 -14.26 -4.61
N GLU A 189 18.30 -14.98 -5.73
CA GLU A 189 19.24 -16.01 -6.19
C GLU A 189 20.58 -15.42 -6.66
N ASP A 190 20.57 -14.17 -7.13
CA ASP A 190 21.74 -13.48 -7.69
C ASP A 190 22.57 -12.74 -6.62
N LEU A 191 22.11 -12.70 -5.37
CA LEU A 191 22.79 -11.99 -4.27
C LEU A 191 24.16 -12.57 -3.98
N LYS A 192 25.14 -11.70 -3.71
CA LYS A 192 26.55 -12.01 -3.44
C LYS A 192 26.97 -11.54 -2.05
N ASP A 193 28.08 -12.09 -1.55
CA ASP A 193 28.68 -11.59 -0.32
C ASP A 193 29.06 -10.12 -0.45
N GLY A 194 28.63 -9.31 0.51
CA GLY A 194 28.85 -7.86 0.55
C GLY A 194 27.75 -7.02 -0.08
N ASP A 195 26.79 -7.63 -0.78
CA ASP A 195 25.65 -6.89 -1.34
C ASP A 195 24.83 -6.22 -0.26
N THR A 196 24.29 -5.06 -0.61
CA THR A 196 23.41 -4.30 0.28
C THR A 196 21.95 -4.51 -0.11
N VAL A 197 21.13 -4.94 0.83
CA VAL A 197 19.68 -5.13 0.69
C VAL A 197 18.96 -4.09 1.53
N LEU A 198 18.05 -3.34 0.90
CA LEU A 198 17.17 -2.41 1.58
C LEU A 198 15.87 -3.11 1.99
N ILE A 199 15.52 -3.06 3.27
CA ILE A 199 14.20 -3.46 3.75
C ILE A 199 13.39 -2.19 4.01
N ALA A 200 12.36 -1.97 3.19
CA ALA A 200 11.53 -0.78 3.21
C ALA A 200 10.16 -1.05 3.86
N GLU A 201 9.96 -0.50 5.05
CA GLU A 201 8.71 -0.59 5.78
C GLU A 201 7.83 0.64 5.53
N GLY A 202 6.55 0.42 5.27
CA GLY A 202 5.59 1.50 4.98
C GLY A 202 5.06 2.24 6.19
N CYS A 203 5.26 1.72 7.38
CA CYS A 203 4.73 2.31 8.61
C CYS A 203 5.79 2.37 9.72
N THR A 204 5.59 3.29 10.64
CA THR A 204 6.39 3.44 11.87
C THR A 204 5.70 2.74 13.03
N HIS A 205 5.38 1.45 12.89
CA HIS A 205 4.81 0.70 13.99
C HIS A 205 5.87 0.38 15.06
N HIS A 206 5.41 0.07 16.26
CA HIS A 206 6.30 -0.27 17.36
C HIS A 206 7.04 -1.57 17.03
N ARG A 207 8.35 -1.51 16.77
CA ARG A 207 9.19 -2.68 16.52
C ARG A 207 9.25 -3.53 17.78
N GLN A 208 8.90 -4.81 17.61
CA GLN A 208 9.01 -5.81 18.68
C GLN A 208 10.27 -6.65 18.50
N CYS A 209 10.66 -7.41 19.54
CA CYS A 209 11.84 -8.28 19.51
C CYS A 209 11.83 -9.31 18.37
N ASP A 210 10.65 -9.63 17.81
CA ASP A 210 10.44 -10.60 16.71
C ASP A 210 9.84 -9.94 15.46
N ASP A 211 10.17 -8.69 15.22
CA ASP A 211 9.68 -7.94 14.07
C ASP A 211 10.04 -8.61 12.73
N ILE A 212 9.12 -8.58 11.77
CA ILE A 212 9.30 -9.26 10.48
C ILE A 212 10.40 -8.58 9.67
N GLY A 213 10.34 -7.26 9.51
CA GLY A 213 11.26 -6.53 8.66
C GLY A 213 12.67 -6.46 9.22
N SER A 214 12.82 -6.06 10.48
CA SER A 214 14.13 -5.81 11.07
C SER A 214 14.83 -7.06 11.62
N VAL A 215 14.11 -8.16 11.90
CA VAL A 215 14.66 -9.36 12.54
C VAL A 215 14.49 -10.62 11.69
N LYS A 216 13.24 -10.93 11.27
CA LYS A 216 12.96 -12.21 10.60
C LYS A 216 13.49 -12.26 9.17
N ILE A 217 13.22 -11.22 8.37
CA ILE A 217 13.66 -11.17 6.96
C ILE A 217 15.21 -11.24 6.84
N PRO A 218 16.01 -10.45 7.58
CA PRO A 218 17.45 -10.58 7.54
C PRO A 218 17.94 -11.99 7.86
N ARG A 219 17.34 -12.63 8.88
CA ARG A 219 17.68 -14.00 9.26
C ARG A 219 17.30 -15.01 8.17
N TRP A 220 16.12 -14.86 7.57
CA TRP A 220 15.67 -15.74 6.48
C TRP A 220 16.54 -15.60 5.24
N LEU A 221 16.88 -14.37 4.82
CA LEU A 221 17.78 -14.11 3.71
C LEU A 221 19.15 -14.76 3.94
N LYS A 222 19.74 -14.55 5.13
CA LYS A 222 21.03 -15.17 5.50
C LYS A 222 20.96 -16.70 5.45
N ASN A 223 19.89 -17.29 5.99
CA ASN A 223 19.74 -18.74 6.01
C ASN A 223 19.52 -19.33 4.62
N TYR A 224 18.75 -18.63 3.79
CA TYR A 224 18.41 -19.06 2.43
C TYR A 224 19.60 -18.93 1.48
N THR A 225 20.22 -17.77 1.43
CA THR A 225 21.31 -17.47 0.49
C THR A 225 22.66 -18.00 0.96
N GLY A 226 22.86 -18.17 2.26
CA GLY A 226 24.16 -18.47 2.87
C GLY A 226 25.17 -17.31 2.79
N LYS A 227 24.75 -16.12 2.32
CA LYS A 227 25.61 -14.97 2.04
C LYS A 227 25.71 -14.02 3.24
N LYS A 228 26.81 -13.25 3.25
CA LYS A 228 27.00 -12.13 4.20
C LYS A 228 26.51 -10.85 3.55
N LEU A 229 25.26 -10.51 3.81
CA LEU A 229 24.61 -9.32 3.25
C LEU A 229 24.66 -8.15 4.22
N ASN A 230 24.75 -6.94 3.67
CA ASN A 230 24.53 -5.69 4.40
C ASN A 230 23.05 -5.36 4.37
N ILE A 231 22.43 -5.21 5.53
CA ILE A 231 21.00 -4.90 5.62
C ILE A 231 20.83 -3.45 6.05
N GLU A 232 20.16 -2.67 5.22
CA GLU A 232 19.70 -1.33 5.56
C GLU A 232 18.17 -1.32 5.74
N LEU A 233 17.69 -0.50 6.65
CA LEU A 233 16.27 -0.40 6.98
C LEU A 233 15.82 1.04 6.75
N CYS A 234 14.69 1.22 6.07
CA CYS A 234 13.99 2.50 6.04
C CYS A 234 12.52 2.31 6.44
N SER A 235 11.92 3.35 7.01
CA SER A 235 10.52 3.29 7.46
C SER A 235 9.78 4.60 7.20
N GLY A 236 8.48 4.50 7.05
CA GLY A 236 7.62 5.66 6.85
C GLY A 236 7.98 6.41 5.57
N ARG A 237 8.42 7.67 5.67
CA ARG A 237 8.73 8.55 4.52
C ARG A 237 10.21 8.57 4.12
N GLU A 238 11.06 7.80 4.78
CA GLU A 238 12.52 7.80 4.60
C GLU A 238 12.98 6.87 3.46
N PHE A 239 12.20 6.77 2.38
CA PHE A 239 12.61 5.98 1.22
C PHE A 239 13.71 6.74 0.45
N PRO A 240 14.89 6.11 0.19
CA PRO A 240 16.01 6.79 -0.47
C PRO A 240 15.67 7.18 -1.92
N GLU A 241 16.17 8.32 -2.37
CA GLU A 241 16.05 8.75 -3.78
C GLU A 241 17.05 8.03 -4.68
N ASP A 242 18.29 7.82 -4.19
CA ASP A 242 19.31 7.04 -4.89
C ASP A 242 19.30 5.59 -4.40
N LEU A 243 18.92 4.70 -5.29
CA LEU A 243 18.80 3.26 -5.04
C LEU A 243 19.98 2.46 -5.61
N SER A 244 20.90 3.08 -6.32
CA SER A 244 21.98 2.42 -7.09
C SER A 244 22.90 1.51 -6.28
N LYS A 245 23.01 1.73 -4.96
CA LYS A 245 23.83 0.91 -4.06
C LYS A 245 23.15 -0.40 -3.62
N TYR A 246 21.85 -0.57 -3.88
CA TYR A 246 21.10 -1.74 -3.43
C TYR A 246 21.03 -2.81 -4.51
N ALA A 247 21.38 -4.03 -4.16
CA ALA A 247 21.23 -5.20 -5.02
C ALA A 247 19.77 -5.71 -5.02
N LEU A 248 19.04 -5.44 -3.95
CA LEU A 248 17.63 -5.82 -3.82
C LEU A 248 16.92 -4.89 -2.81
N ILE A 249 15.68 -4.58 -3.10
CA ILE A 249 14.76 -3.90 -2.17
C ILE A 249 13.67 -4.88 -1.77
N ILE A 250 13.46 -5.07 -0.47
CA ILE A 250 12.34 -5.84 0.08
C ILE A 250 11.35 -4.84 0.68
N HIS A 251 10.21 -4.69 0.04
CA HIS A 251 9.16 -3.75 0.45
C HIS A 251 8.04 -4.48 1.20
N CYS A 252 7.57 -3.94 2.30
CA CYS A 252 6.39 -4.51 2.98
C CYS A 252 5.14 -4.35 2.09
N GLY A 253 4.06 -5.09 2.37
CA GLY A 253 2.80 -4.99 1.61
C GLY A 253 2.14 -3.61 1.60
N GLY A 254 2.74 -2.62 2.26
CA GLY A 254 2.33 -1.22 2.24
C GLY A 254 0.91 -0.99 2.77
N CYS A 255 0.41 -1.85 3.66
CA CYS A 255 -0.99 -1.84 4.13
C CYS A 255 -1.44 -0.48 4.69
N MET A 256 -0.55 0.25 5.36
CA MET A 256 -0.82 1.58 5.94
C MET A 256 -0.37 2.75 5.05
N MET A 257 0.28 2.48 3.92
CA MET A 257 0.68 3.51 2.97
C MET A 257 -0.44 3.80 1.98
N ASN A 258 -0.48 5.03 1.46
CA ASN A 258 -1.35 5.29 0.32
C ASN A 258 -0.79 4.63 -0.95
N GLU A 259 -1.67 4.34 -1.90
CA GLU A 259 -1.34 3.65 -3.14
C GLU A 259 -0.31 4.42 -3.99
N ARG A 260 -0.42 5.75 -4.05
CA ARG A 260 0.49 6.60 -4.83
C ARG A 260 1.92 6.53 -4.33
N GLU A 261 2.12 6.50 -3.01
CA GLU A 261 3.45 6.35 -2.42
C GLU A 261 4.04 4.97 -2.73
N VAL A 262 3.22 3.91 -2.68
CA VAL A 262 3.67 2.56 -3.06
C VAL A 262 4.08 2.54 -4.53
N ARG A 263 3.25 3.06 -5.43
CA ARG A 263 3.56 3.15 -6.87
C ARG A 263 4.80 3.99 -7.15
N TYR A 264 4.97 5.11 -6.44
CA TYR A 264 6.16 5.96 -6.56
C TYR A 264 7.43 5.18 -6.22
N ARG A 265 7.45 4.45 -5.10
CA ARG A 265 8.61 3.63 -4.71
C ARG A 265 8.91 2.53 -5.72
N MET A 266 7.87 1.88 -6.24
CA MET A 266 8.03 0.89 -7.31
C MET A 266 8.64 1.51 -8.55
N LYS A 267 8.13 2.68 -8.97
CA LYS A 267 8.65 3.41 -10.12
C LYS A 267 10.11 3.81 -9.91
N CYS A 268 10.47 4.37 -8.75
CA CYS A 268 11.86 4.71 -8.43
C CYS A 268 12.82 3.51 -8.54
N ALA A 269 12.39 2.33 -8.09
CA ALA A 269 13.19 1.12 -8.19
C ALA A 269 13.33 0.64 -9.65
N VAL A 270 12.22 0.61 -10.39
CA VAL A 270 12.19 0.20 -11.81
C VAL A 270 13.00 1.16 -12.68
N ASP A 271 12.86 2.48 -12.50
CA ASP A 271 13.58 3.50 -13.28
C ASP A 271 15.10 3.47 -13.05
N GLN A 272 15.55 2.90 -11.92
CA GLN A 272 16.96 2.73 -11.58
C GLN A 272 17.45 1.28 -11.76
N ASP A 273 16.67 0.41 -12.41
CA ASP A 273 16.98 -1.02 -12.62
C ASP A 273 17.34 -1.78 -11.33
N VAL A 274 16.76 -1.38 -10.18
CA VAL A 274 16.95 -2.06 -8.89
C VAL A 274 15.79 -3.02 -8.63
N PRO A 275 16.06 -4.33 -8.48
CA PRO A 275 15.02 -5.31 -8.17
C PRO A 275 14.29 -4.96 -6.87
N ILE A 276 12.94 -5.07 -6.88
CA ILE A 276 12.10 -4.81 -5.71
C ILE A 276 11.05 -5.92 -5.56
N THR A 277 10.94 -6.44 -4.33
CA THR A 277 10.03 -7.54 -3.98
C THR A 277 9.26 -7.26 -2.68
#